data_1894ea6ef8e58e30b6fb08c66d420923
#
_entry.id   1894ea6ef8e58e30b6fb08c66d420923
#
_cell.length_a   1.000
_cell.length_b   1.000
_cell.length_c   1.000
_cell.angle_alpha   90.00
_cell.angle_beta   90.00
_cell.angle_gamma   90.00
#
_symmetry.space_group_name_H-M   'P 1'
#
loop_
_entity.id
_entity.type
_entity.pdbx_description
1 polymer ?
#
loop_
_entity_poly.entity_id
_entity_poly.type
_entity_poly.pdbx_seq_one_letter_code
_entity_poly.pdbx_strand_id
1 'polypeptide(L)'
;MPKFQRQAILAKFREMIARREPIIGGGAGTGLSAKCEEAGGIDLIVIYNSGRYRMAGRGSLAGLLAYGNANEIVVDMAKEVLPVVKHTPVLAGVNGTDPFCQFDQFLDQLKVLGFSGVQNFPTVGLIDGNFRANLEETGMGYGLEVGMIRLAHEKDLLTTPYVFSAEDAAAMTQAGADIIVPHMGLTTGGNIGADTALKLADCVPLINEWAAAAKAVREDVIVLCHGGPISTPQDAQYIMDNCPQCDGFYGASSMERLPTEIALTDTTKQFKNITR
;
A
#
# COMPACT_ATOMS: atom_id res chain seq x y z
N MET A 1 16.89 11.66 9.27
CA MET A 1 15.62 11.76 10.02
C MET A 1 14.46 11.70 9.03
N PRO A 2 13.33 11.06 9.37
CA PRO A 2 12.16 11.05 8.49
C PRO A 2 11.79 12.49 8.09
N LYS A 3 11.32 12.66 6.86
CA LYS A 3 10.89 13.99 6.39
C LYS A 3 9.67 14.50 7.14
N PHE A 4 8.77 13.56 7.53
CA PHE A 4 7.60 13.83 8.36
C PHE A 4 7.61 12.90 9.57
N GLN A 5 7.34 13.45 10.75
CA GLN A 5 7.29 12.68 11.99
C GLN A 5 5.99 11.89 12.07
N ARG A 6 6.04 10.64 12.52
CA ARG A 6 4.89 9.74 12.67
C ARG A 6 3.73 10.39 13.42
N GLN A 7 4.00 11.03 14.55
CA GLN A 7 2.95 11.65 15.38
C GLN A 7 2.27 12.83 14.67
N ALA A 8 3.01 13.61 13.88
CA ALA A 8 2.43 14.71 13.11
C ALA A 8 1.50 14.19 11.99
N ILE A 9 1.88 13.10 11.34
CA ILE A 9 1.04 12.44 10.33
C ILE A 9 -0.26 11.93 10.98
N LEU A 10 -0.14 11.22 12.09
CA LEU A 10 -1.30 10.67 12.81
C LEU A 10 -2.23 11.77 13.33
N ALA A 11 -1.68 12.88 13.83
CA ALA A 11 -2.48 14.04 14.26
C ALA A 11 -3.30 14.60 13.09
N LYS A 12 -2.67 14.82 11.91
CA LYS A 12 -3.37 15.23 10.68
C LYS A 12 -4.51 14.27 10.33
N PHE A 13 -4.22 12.97 10.34
CA PHE A 13 -5.21 11.95 9.95
C PHE A 13 -6.40 11.88 10.93
N ARG A 14 -6.14 12.01 12.23
CA ARG A 14 -7.22 12.09 13.23
C ARG A 14 -8.09 13.33 13.03
N GLU A 15 -7.51 14.47 12.67
CA GLU A 15 -8.27 15.69 12.33
C GLU A 15 -9.13 15.47 11.07
N MET A 16 -8.61 14.80 10.04
CA MET A 16 -9.36 14.47 8.83
C MET A 16 -10.56 13.56 9.17
N ILE A 17 -10.33 12.50 9.95
CA ILE A 17 -11.40 11.58 10.41
C ILE A 17 -12.47 12.35 11.19
N ALA A 18 -12.08 13.25 12.11
CA ALA A 18 -13.01 14.07 12.88
C ALA A 18 -13.86 14.99 12.00
N ARG A 19 -13.33 15.45 10.85
CA ARG A 19 -14.05 16.23 9.84
C ARG A 19 -14.78 15.37 8.81
N ARG A 20 -14.73 14.05 8.92
CA ARG A 20 -15.25 13.07 7.93
C ARG A 20 -14.62 13.24 6.53
N GLU A 21 -13.39 13.63 6.48
CA GLU A 21 -12.58 13.69 5.27
C GLU A 21 -11.86 12.35 5.08
N PRO A 22 -11.98 11.68 3.93
CA PRO A 22 -11.31 10.41 3.70
C PRO A 22 -9.79 10.60 3.59
N ILE A 23 -9.04 9.67 4.17
CA ILE A 23 -7.59 9.59 3.98
C ILE A 23 -7.31 8.86 2.68
N ILE A 24 -6.56 9.46 1.77
CA ILE A 24 -6.22 8.87 0.48
C ILE A 24 -4.72 8.59 0.41
N GLY A 25 -4.39 7.31 0.35
CA GLY A 25 -3.03 6.83 0.08
C GLY A 25 -2.86 6.35 -1.35
N GLY A 26 -1.66 6.41 -1.88
CA GLY A 26 -1.35 5.93 -3.22
C GLY A 26 0.02 5.28 -3.34
N GLY A 27 0.16 4.39 -4.32
CA GLY A 27 1.41 3.72 -4.66
C GLY A 27 2.02 4.29 -5.93
N ALA A 28 3.20 4.88 -5.82
CA ALA A 28 3.96 5.41 -6.94
C ALA A 28 5.12 4.50 -7.35
N GLY A 29 5.29 4.26 -8.65
CA GLY A 29 6.40 3.50 -9.22
C GLY A 29 7.49 4.36 -9.86
N THR A 30 7.21 5.67 -10.04
CA THR A 30 8.14 6.65 -10.63
C THR A 30 8.04 8.00 -9.91
N GLY A 31 9.07 8.83 -10.08
CA GLY A 31 9.04 10.21 -9.57
C GLY A 31 7.94 11.06 -10.22
N LEU A 32 7.59 10.78 -11.48
CA LEU A 32 6.53 11.51 -12.17
C LEU A 32 5.16 11.21 -11.56
N SER A 33 4.83 9.94 -11.34
CA SER A 33 3.56 9.57 -10.72
C SER A 33 3.44 10.12 -9.30
N ALA A 34 4.47 9.98 -8.47
CA ALA A 34 4.50 10.54 -7.13
C ALA A 34 4.27 12.06 -7.11
N LYS A 35 4.89 12.78 -8.04
CA LYS A 35 4.70 14.23 -8.19
C LYS A 35 3.27 14.59 -8.60
N CYS A 36 2.66 13.80 -9.49
CA CYS A 36 1.28 14.01 -9.91
C CYS A 36 0.29 13.68 -8.78
N GLU A 37 0.52 12.60 -8.03
CA GLU A 37 -0.28 12.24 -6.87
C GLU A 37 -0.23 13.34 -5.80
N GLU A 38 0.96 13.88 -5.49
CA GLU A 38 1.10 15.01 -4.57
C GLU A 38 0.36 16.25 -5.06
N ALA A 39 0.47 16.58 -6.35
CA ALA A 39 -0.26 17.71 -6.94
C ALA A 39 -1.78 17.53 -6.90
N GLY A 40 -2.25 16.28 -6.92
CA GLY A 40 -3.65 15.90 -6.74
C GLY A 40 -4.14 15.97 -5.29
N GLY A 41 -3.25 16.22 -4.34
CA GLY A 41 -3.59 16.36 -2.91
C GLY A 41 -3.61 15.05 -2.13
N ILE A 42 -2.86 14.03 -2.57
CA ILE A 42 -2.77 12.76 -1.86
C ILE A 42 -2.20 12.93 -0.45
N ASP A 43 -2.67 12.13 0.51
CA ASP A 43 -2.28 12.23 1.92
C ASP A 43 -1.07 11.38 2.27
N LEU A 44 -0.82 10.32 1.51
CA LEU A 44 0.21 9.32 1.79
C LEU A 44 0.67 8.65 0.49
N ILE A 45 1.97 8.51 0.28
CA ILE A 45 2.55 7.79 -0.86
C ILE A 45 3.34 6.58 -0.36
N VAL A 46 3.21 5.42 -1.02
CA VAL A 46 4.09 4.27 -0.81
C VAL A 46 4.84 3.94 -2.09
N ILE A 47 6.12 3.62 -1.97
CA ILE A 47 6.93 3.10 -3.07
C ILE A 47 7.46 1.70 -2.73
N TYR A 48 7.39 0.78 -3.69
CA TYR A 48 7.85 -0.59 -3.58
C TYR A 48 8.18 -1.18 -4.96
N ASN A 49 8.88 -2.29 -5.00
CA ASN A 49 9.33 -2.94 -6.24
C ASN A 49 8.21 -3.17 -7.27
N SER A 50 7.01 -3.57 -6.83
CA SER A 50 5.86 -3.77 -7.70
C SER A 50 5.43 -2.49 -8.42
N GLY A 51 5.56 -1.33 -7.78
CA GLY A 51 5.31 -0.03 -8.41
C GLY A 51 6.22 0.20 -9.62
N ARG A 52 7.51 -0.04 -9.45
CA ARG A 52 8.50 0.02 -10.55
C ARG A 52 8.15 -0.94 -11.68
N TYR A 53 7.83 -2.20 -11.36
CA TYR A 53 7.47 -3.19 -12.38
C TYR A 53 6.18 -2.85 -13.10
N ARG A 54 5.20 -2.32 -12.40
CA ARG A 54 3.93 -1.84 -12.94
C ARG A 54 4.14 -0.73 -13.97
N MET A 55 4.99 0.25 -13.66
CA MET A 55 5.34 1.32 -14.59
C MET A 55 6.28 0.87 -15.71
N ALA A 56 6.90 -0.28 -15.58
CA ALA A 56 7.58 -0.99 -16.67
C ALA A 56 6.63 -1.88 -17.51
N GLY A 57 5.31 -1.77 -17.30
CA GLY A 57 4.30 -2.50 -18.08
C GLY A 57 4.10 -3.95 -17.63
N ARG A 58 4.33 -4.28 -16.34
CA ARG A 58 4.15 -5.62 -15.78
C ARG A 58 3.04 -5.64 -14.73
N GLY A 59 2.40 -6.79 -14.56
CA GLY A 59 1.39 -6.98 -13.50
C GLY A 59 1.98 -6.83 -12.10
N SER A 60 1.16 -6.39 -11.15
CA SER A 60 1.61 -6.12 -9.77
C SER A 60 2.22 -7.32 -9.05
N LEU A 61 1.84 -8.56 -9.41
CA LEU A 61 2.44 -9.78 -8.86
C LEU A 61 3.91 -9.99 -9.25
N ALA A 62 4.42 -9.26 -10.24
CA ALA A 62 5.86 -9.29 -10.57
C ALA A 62 6.72 -8.94 -9.34
N GLY A 63 6.20 -8.16 -8.40
CA GLY A 63 6.87 -7.84 -7.15
C GLY A 63 7.06 -9.02 -6.18
N LEU A 64 6.31 -10.12 -6.36
CA LEU A 64 6.43 -11.34 -5.56
C LEU A 64 7.38 -12.38 -6.17
N LEU A 65 7.89 -12.11 -7.38
CA LEU A 65 8.72 -13.04 -8.13
C LEU A 65 10.20 -12.65 -8.05
N ALA A 66 11.09 -13.58 -8.40
CA ALA A 66 12.53 -13.45 -8.25
C ALA A 66 13.20 -12.55 -9.32
N TYR A 67 12.68 -11.33 -9.50
CA TYR A 67 13.21 -10.36 -10.48
C TYR A 67 14.14 -9.31 -9.87
N GLY A 68 14.48 -9.44 -8.61
CA GLY A 68 15.41 -8.59 -7.91
C GLY A 68 15.14 -8.57 -6.40
N ASN A 69 16.06 -7.99 -5.64
CA ASN A 69 15.88 -7.78 -4.20
C ASN A 69 14.93 -6.59 -3.99
N ALA A 70 13.75 -6.86 -3.41
CA ALA A 70 12.72 -5.84 -3.22
C ALA A 70 13.16 -4.70 -2.29
N ASN A 71 13.95 -5.02 -1.25
CA ASN A 71 14.43 -4.04 -0.28
C ASN A 71 15.53 -3.13 -0.89
N GLU A 72 16.38 -3.66 -1.77
CA GLU A 72 17.35 -2.84 -2.52
C GLU A 72 16.64 -1.96 -3.56
N ILE A 73 15.62 -2.48 -4.24
CA ILE A 73 14.85 -1.74 -5.24
C ILE A 73 14.16 -0.53 -4.62
N VAL A 74 13.56 -0.65 -3.44
CA VAL A 74 12.90 0.48 -2.79
C VAL A 74 13.90 1.56 -2.38
N VAL A 75 15.10 1.19 -1.95
CA VAL A 75 16.19 2.13 -1.66
C VAL A 75 16.65 2.86 -2.92
N ASP A 76 16.73 2.16 -4.05
CA ASP A 76 17.06 2.79 -5.32
C ASP A 76 15.95 3.73 -5.82
N MET A 77 14.69 3.35 -5.70
CA MET A 77 13.52 4.21 -6.02
C MET A 77 13.48 5.49 -5.16
N ALA A 78 14.00 5.45 -3.94
CA ALA A 78 14.07 6.62 -3.06
C ALA A 78 14.82 7.79 -3.71
N LYS A 79 15.85 7.52 -4.49
CA LYS A 79 16.65 8.54 -5.20
C LYS A 79 15.84 9.31 -6.24
N GLU A 80 14.85 8.64 -6.83
CA GLU A 80 13.97 9.24 -7.82
C GLU A 80 12.78 9.97 -7.17
N VAL A 81 12.14 9.35 -6.18
CA VAL A 81 10.86 9.81 -5.65
C VAL A 81 11.02 10.86 -4.55
N LEU A 82 11.88 10.62 -3.54
CA LEU A 82 11.98 11.52 -2.39
C LEU A 82 12.40 12.96 -2.73
N PRO A 83 13.25 13.23 -3.74
CA PRO A 83 13.59 14.59 -4.11
C PRO A 83 12.47 15.39 -4.74
N VAL A 84 11.48 14.73 -5.38
CA VAL A 84 10.39 15.40 -6.10
C VAL A 84 9.10 15.54 -5.30
N VAL A 85 8.92 14.75 -4.26
CA VAL A 85 7.80 14.86 -3.29
C VAL A 85 8.19 15.82 -2.18
N LYS A 86 7.40 16.86 -1.92
CA LYS A 86 7.76 17.95 -0.99
C LYS A 86 6.91 17.97 0.28
N HIS A 87 5.62 17.67 0.17
CA HIS A 87 4.62 17.95 1.20
C HIS A 87 3.88 16.69 1.68
N THR A 88 4.07 15.54 1.00
CA THR A 88 3.41 14.29 1.31
C THR A 88 4.39 13.30 1.95
N PRO A 89 4.03 12.61 3.05
CA PRO A 89 4.85 11.54 3.61
C PRO A 89 4.97 10.38 2.63
N VAL A 90 6.20 9.86 2.46
CA VAL A 90 6.51 8.71 1.61
C VAL A 90 6.91 7.53 2.47
N LEU A 91 6.31 6.37 2.22
CA LEU A 91 6.56 5.11 2.88
C LEU A 91 7.32 4.15 1.96
N ALA A 92 8.12 3.28 2.57
CA ALA A 92 8.80 2.20 1.89
C ALA A 92 8.00 0.89 2.00
N GLY A 93 7.77 0.21 0.88
CA GLY A 93 7.39 -1.20 0.90
C GLY A 93 8.59 -2.05 1.27
N VAL A 94 8.45 -2.86 2.30
CA VAL A 94 9.52 -3.70 2.87
C VAL A 94 9.13 -5.17 2.75
N ASN A 95 9.99 -5.96 2.13
CA ASN A 95 9.87 -7.42 2.14
C ASN A 95 10.26 -7.96 3.52
N GLY A 96 9.29 -8.12 4.39
CA GLY A 96 9.48 -8.54 5.78
C GLY A 96 9.91 -10.01 5.97
N THR A 97 9.88 -10.81 4.89
CA THR A 97 10.32 -12.21 4.91
C THR A 97 11.74 -12.41 4.35
N ASP A 98 12.44 -11.34 3.98
CA ASP A 98 13.82 -11.41 3.46
C ASP A 98 14.79 -11.95 4.53
N PRO A 99 15.34 -13.18 4.38
CA PRO A 99 16.19 -13.78 5.38
C PRO A 99 17.61 -13.17 5.44
N PHE A 100 17.95 -12.33 4.46
CA PHE A 100 19.26 -11.67 4.38
C PHE A 100 19.20 -10.22 4.86
N CYS A 101 18.01 -9.70 5.15
CA CYS A 101 17.81 -8.33 5.61
C CYS A 101 18.00 -8.23 7.13
N GLN A 102 18.89 -7.37 7.57
CA GLN A 102 19.02 -6.99 8.97
C GLN A 102 18.06 -5.83 9.25
N PHE A 103 16.81 -6.13 9.57
CA PHE A 103 15.74 -5.14 9.64
C PHE A 103 16.01 -3.98 10.60
N ASP A 104 16.71 -4.22 11.71
CA ASP A 104 17.06 -3.15 12.65
C ASP A 104 17.86 -2.03 11.94
N GLN A 105 18.90 -2.41 11.20
CA GLN A 105 19.75 -1.48 10.44
C GLN A 105 19.03 -0.95 9.21
N PHE A 106 18.29 -1.79 8.51
CA PHE A 106 17.57 -1.41 7.30
C PHE A 106 16.51 -0.35 7.57
N LEU A 107 15.72 -0.50 8.63
CA LEU A 107 14.71 0.48 9.02
C LEU A 107 15.35 1.83 9.42
N ASP A 108 16.51 1.81 10.09
CA ASP A 108 17.27 3.03 10.36
C ASP A 108 17.81 3.68 9.07
N GLN A 109 18.25 2.88 8.09
CA GLN A 109 18.64 3.38 6.77
C GLN A 109 17.45 4.08 6.08
N LEU A 110 16.26 3.50 6.10
CA LEU A 110 15.06 4.12 5.54
C LEU A 110 14.75 5.48 6.19
N LYS A 111 14.89 5.57 7.51
CA LYS A 111 14.74 6.86 8.23
C LYS A 111 15.77 7.89 7.77
N VAL A 112 17.03 7.49 7.60
CA VAL A 112 18.11 8.38 7.12
C VAL A 112 17.85 8.86 5.70
N LEU A 113 17.33 8.00 4.83
CA LEU A 113 16.93 8.36 3.46
C LEU A 113 15.76 9.36 3.41
N GLY A 114 14.93 9.42 4.45
CA GLY A 114 13.82 10.36 4.54
C GLY A 114 12.43 9.74 4.45
N PHE A 115 12.33 8.41 4.46
CA PHE A 115 11.04 7.73 4.56
C PHE A 115 10.38 8.03 5.90
N SER A 116 9.05 8.19 5.88
CA SER A 116 8.24 8.47 7.07
C SER A 116 7.64 7.21 7.69
N GLY A 117 7.69 6.09 6.99
CA GLY A 117 7.10 4.84 7.44
C GLY A 117 7.32 3.68 6.49
N VAL A 118 6.63 2.57 6.77
CA VAL A 118 6.75 1.32 6.02
C VAL A 118 5.39 0.63 5.79
N GLN A 119 5.36 -0.23 4.77
CA GLN A 119 4.31 -1.18 4.46
C GLN A 119 4.92 -2.56 4.18
N ASN A 120 4.23 -3.66 4.52
CA ASN A 120 4.69 -5.02 4.27
C ASN A 120 4.42 -5.44 2.81
N PHE A 121 5.22 -4.94 1.89
CA PHE A 121 5.15 -5.39 0.50
C PHE A 121 6.56 -5.50 -0.11
N PRO A 122 6.91 -6.60 -0.75
CA PRO A 122 6.16 -7.85 -1.01
C PRO A 122 5.63 -8.55 0.24
N THR A 123 4.53 -9.28 0.11
CA THR A 123 3.87 -9.96 1.23
C THR A 123 3.46 -11.38 0.86
N VAL A 124 3.65 -12.33 1.77
CA VAL A 124 3.15 -13.70 1.62
C VAL A 124 1.64 -13.80 1.84
N GLY A 125 1.01 -12.73 2.32
CA GLY A 125 -0.45 -12.65 2.47
C GLY A 125 -1.22 -12.81 1.16
N LEU A 126 -0.60 -12.51 0.02
CA LEU A 126 -1.18 -12.74 -1.32
C LEU A 126 -1.06 -14.17 -1.83
N ILE A 127 -0.32 -15.03 -1.11
CA ILE A 127 -0.12 -16.42 -1.47
C ILE A 127 -1.12 -17.28 -0.69
N ASP A 128 -1.76 -18.22 -1.34
CA ASP A 128 -2.79 -19.09 -0.78
C ASP A 128 -2.49 -20.59 -0.91
N GLY A 129 -3.44 -21.42 -0.46
CA GLY A 129 -3.41 -22.87 -0.62
C GLY A 129 -2.17 -23.54 -0.01
N ASN A 130 -1.78 -24.66 -0.61
CA ASN A 130 -0.63 -25.46 -0.14
C ASN A 130 0.67 -24.66 -0.14
N PHE A 131 0.84 -23.74 -1.08
CA PHE A 131 2.07 -22.96 -1.16
C PHE A 131 2.20 -22.02 0.05
N ARG A 132 1.10 -21.37 0.46
CA ARG A 132 1.08 -20.57 1.69
C ARG A 132 1.35 -21.44 2.93
N ALA A 133 0.71 -22.61 3.04
CA ALA A 133 0.93 -23.51 4.15
C ALA A 133 2.41 -23.93 4.26
N ASN A 134 3.05 -24.27 3.14
CA ASN A 134 4.47 -24.62 3.13
C ASN A 134 5.39 -23.45 3.52
N LEU A 135 5.06 -22.20 3.17
CA LEU A 135 5.81 -21.02 3.63
C LEU A 135 5.73 -20.87 5.15
N GLU A 136 4.54 -21.04 5.74
CA GLU A 136 4.37 -20.99 7.20
C GLU A 136 5.14 -22.12 7.90
N GLU A 137 5.03 -23.35 7.41
CA GLU A 137 5.71 -24.54 7.97
C GLU A 137 7.24 -24.44 7.90
N THR A 138 7.77 -23.73 6.91
CA THR A 138 9.23 -23.58 6.70
C THR A 138 9.79 -22.26 7.25
N GLY A 139 9.01 -21.54 8.05
CA GLY A 139 9.46 -20.32 8.72
C GLY A 139 9.61 -19.10 7.81
N MET A 140 8.88 -19.08 6.67
CA MET A 140 8.82 -17.95 5.73
C MET A 140 7.42 -17.30 5.71
N GLY A 141 6.69 -17.42 6.81
CA GLY A 141 5.30 -17.01 6.92
C GLY A 141 5.08 -15.55 7.26
N TYR A 142 3.80 -15.21 7.32
CA TYR A 142 3.33 -13.83 7.57
C TYR A 142 3.76 -13.28 8.95
N GLY A 143 4.01 -14.15 9.92
CA GLY A 143 4.51 -13.75 11.24
C GLY A 143 5.82 -12.96 11.22
N LEU A 144 6.67 -13.15 10.19
CA LEU A 144 7.88 -12.35 9.99
C LEU A 144 7.56 -10.90 9.63
N GLU A 145 6.52 -10.69 8.82
CA GLU A 145 6.04 -9.35 8.45
C GLU A 145 5.45 -8.63 9.67
N VAL A 146 4.72 -9.35 10.54
CA VAL A 146 4.24 -8.83 11.83
C VAL A 146 5.42 -8.39 12.72
N GLY A 147 6.49 -9.19 12.74
CA GLY A 147 7.73 -8.85 13.45
C GLY A 147 8.40 -7.60 12.91
N MET A 148 8.47 -7.45 11.60
CA MET A 148 9.02 -6.26 10.93
C MET A 148 8.19 -5.01 11.24
N ILE A 149 6.86 -5.10 11.23
CA ILE A 149 5.96 -3.97 11.58
C ILE A 149 6.13 -3.57 13.05
N ARG A 150 6.29 -4.53 13.97
CA ARG A 150 6.58 -4.23 15.37
C ARG A 150 7.88 -3.44 15.52
N LEU A 151 8.94 -3.90 14.88
CA LEU A 151 10.24 -3.23 14.92
C LEU A 151 10.16 -1.82 14.31
N ALA A 152 9.43 -1.64 13.22
CA ALA A 152 9.22 -0.33 12.60
C ALA A 152 8.45 0.63 13.53
N HIS A 153 7.42 0.13 14.22
CA HIS A 153 6.70 0.89 15.23
C HIS A 153 7.61 1.32 16.40
N GLU A 154 8.43 0.41 16.92
CA GLU A 154 9.40 0.71 17.99
C GLU A 154 10.43 1.77 17.57
N LYS A 155 10.73 1.85 16.27
CA LYS A 155 11.60 2.88 15.69
C LYS A 155 10.89 4.19 15.32
N ASP A 156 9.63 4.35 15.70
CA ASP A 156 8.80 5.54 15.41
C ASP A 156 8.63 5.81 13.90
N LEU A 157 8.52 4.75 13.10
CA LEU A 157 8.09 4.79 11.70
C LEU A 157 6.57 4.60 11.62
N LEU A 158 5.89 5.35 10.75
CA LEU A 158 4.47 5.10 10.45
C LEU A 158 4.32 3.72 9.81
N THR A 159 3.33 2.95 10.23
CA THR A 159 3.13 1.57 9.78
C THR A 159 1.75 1.39 9.16
N THR A 160 1.72 0.86 7.91
CA THR A 160 0.49 0.70 7.14
C THR A 160 0.36 -0.69 6.52
N PRO A 161 0.39 -1.78 7.33
CA PRO A 161 0.42 -3.13 6.79
C PRO A 161 -0.85 -3.51 6.04
N TYR A 162 -0.66 -4.27 4.95
CA TYR A 162 -1.70 -5.07 4.32
C TYR A 162 -2.11 -6.22 5.23
N VAL A 163 -3.41 -6.47 5.31
CA VAL A 163 -4.01 -7.58 6.06
C VAL A 163 -4.96 -8.36 5.15
N PHE A 164 -5.08 -9.67 5.39
CA PHE A 164 -5.79 -10.62 4.52
C PHE A 164 -6.83 -11.46 5.28
N SER A 165 -6.92 -11.26 6.59
CA SER A 165 -7.87 -11.91 7.48
C SER A 165 -8.10 -11.06 8.75
N ALA A 166 -9.10 -11.45 9.56
CA ALA A 166 -9.34 -10.86 10.87
C ALA A 166 -8.16 -11.10 11.83
N GLU A 167 -7.54 -12.28 11.76
CA GLU A 167 -6.36 -12.66 12.53
C GLU A 167 -5.15 -11.80 12.16
N ASP A 168 -4.90 -11.59 10.87
CA ASP A 168 -3.82 -10.71 10.40
C ASP A 168 -4.04 -9.27 10.89
N ALA A 169 -5.28 -8.77 10.81
CA ALA A 169 -5.66 -7.43 11.26
C ALA A 169 -5.39 -7.25 12.77
N ALA A 170 -5.79 -8.23 13.58
CA ALA A 170 -5.52 -8.24 15.01
C ALA A 170 -4.02 -8.33 15.31
N ALA A 171 -3.28 -9.24 14.66
CA ALA A 171 -1.84 -9.43 14.86
C ALA A 171 -1.03 -8.19 14.48
N MET A 172 -1.32 -7.57 13.36
CA MET A 172 -0.67 -6.33 12.92
C MET A 172 -0.97 -5.17 13.89
N THR A 173 -2.23 -5.07 14.37
CA THR A 173 -2.60 -4.04 15.35
C THR A 173 -1.90 -4.25 16.68
N GLN A 174 -1.76 -5.50 17.16
CA GLN A 174 -0.96 -5.83 18.35
C GLN A 174 0.53 -5.50 18.17
N ALA A 175 1.06 -5.64 16.96
CA ALA A 175 2.42 -5.24 16.63
C ALA A 175 2.62 -3.71 16.58
N GLY A 176 1.56 -2.92 16.74
CA GLY A 176 1.61 -1.46 16.76
C GLY A 176 1.30 -0.80 15.43
N ALA A 177 0.66 -1.51 14.49
CA ALA A 177 0.26 -0.91 13.21
C ALA A 177 -0.61 0.33 13.44
N ASP A 178 -0.26 1.45 12.80
CA ASP A 178 -1.01 2.70 12.90
C ASP A 178 -2.26 2.68 12.02
N ILE A 179 -2.10 2.10 10.85
CA ILE A 179 -3.13 1.97 9.83
C ILE A 179 -3.13 0.52 9.39
N ILE A 180 -4.25 -0.16 9.41
CA ILE A 180 -4.39 -1.45 8.72
C ILE A 180 -5.02 -1.25 7.35
N VAL A 181 -4.60 -2.07 6.39
CA VAL A 181 -5.07 -1.96 5.01
C VAL A 181 -5.65 -3.30 4.56
N PRO A 182 -6.98 -3.55 4.76
CA PRO A 182 -7.67 -4.70 4.21
C PRO A 182 -7.45 -4.83 2.70
N HIS A 183 -6.80 -5.91 2.26
CA HIS A 183 -6.40 -6.12 0.88
C HIS A 183 -7.37 -7.07 0.17
N MET A 184 -8.22 -6.52 -0.72
CA MET A 184 -9.28 -7.27 -1.42
C MET A 184 -8.81 -7.97 -2.71
N GLY A 185 -7.52 -8.16 -2.88
CA GLY A 185 -6.94 -8.79 -4.07
C GLY A 185 -6.31 -7.79 -5.04
N LEU A 186 -5.90 -8.28 -6.21
CA LEU A 186 -5.27 -7.45 -7.24
C LEU A 186 -6.29 -6.52 -7.89
N THR A 187 -5.90 -5.27 -8.12
CA THR A 187 -6.75 -4.28 -8.79
C THR A 187 -7.16 -4.76 -10.19
N THR A 188 -8.46 -4.74 -10.44
CA THR A 188 -9.06 -5.11 -11.73
C THR A 188 -8.93 -3.99 -12.76
N GLY A 189 -9.21 -4.33 -14.03
CA GLY A 189 -9.27 -3.36 -15.13
C GLY A 189 -7.92 -2.95 -15.72
N GLY A 190 -7.99 -2.29 -16.88
CA GLY A 190 -6.82 -1.92 -17.69
C GLY A 190 -6.22 -3.11 -18.44
N ASN A 191 -5.02 -2.90 -19.03
CA ASN A 191 -4.39 -3.90 -19.92
C ASN A 191 -3.69 -5.05 -19.15
N ILE A 192 -3.34 -4.83 -17.88
CA ILE A 192 -2.61 -5.79 -17.03
C ILE A 192 -3.24 -5.95 -15.64
N GLY A 193 -4.53 -5.63 -15.49
CA GLY A 193 -5.32 -5.89 -14.29
C GLY A 193 -5.70 -7.36 -14.16
N ALA A 194 -6.14 -7.78 -12.97
CA ALA A 194 -6.66 -9.12 -12.76
C ALA A 194 -8.10 -9.25 -13.30
N ASP A 195 -8.42 -10.39 -13.91
CA ASP A 195 -9.79 -10.74 -14.30
C ASP A 195 -10.52 -11.46 -13.15
N THR A 196 -9.77 -12.23 -12.32
CA THR A 196 -10.30 -12.91 -11.14
C THR A 196 -10.32 -11.95 -9.96
N ALA A 197 -11.51 -11.62 -9.48
CA ALA A 197 -11.68 -10.73 -8.33
C ALA A 197 -12.97 -11.05 -7.59
N LEU A 198 -13.04 -10.60 -6.32
CA LEU A 198 -14.30 -10.52 -5.57
C LEU A 198 -15.25 -9.53 -6.26
N LYS A 199 -16.54 -9.66 -6.01
CA LYS A 199 -17.48 -8.58 -6.32
C LYS A 199 -17.34 -7.47 -5.28
N LEU A 200 -17.61 -6.24 -5.69
CA LEU A 200 -17.48 -5.08 -4.78
C LEU A 200 -18.33 -5.24 -3.51
N ALA A 201 -19.56 -5.74 -3.64
CA ALA A 201 -20.43 -6.00 -2.49
C ALA A 201 -19.90 -7.08 -1.54
N ASP A 202 -19.14 -8.06 -2.04
CA ASP A 202 -18.57 -9.12 -1.22
C ASP A 202 -17.37 -8.63 -0.40
N CYS A 203 -16.79 -7.51 -0.75
CA CYS A 203 -15.70 -6.87 0.02
C CYS A 203 -16.22 -6.23 1.32
N VAL A 204 -17.48 -5.76 1.35
CA VAL A 204 -18.05 -5.05 2.50
C VAL A 204 -18.01 -5.88 3.80
N PRO A 205 -18.53 -7.12 3.84
CA PRO A 205 -18.48 -7.92 5.07
C PRO A 205 -17.04 -8.22 5.52
N LEU A 206 -16.11 -8.47 4.60
CA LEU A 206 -14.71 -8.75 4.92
C LEU A 206 -14.02 -7.53 5.54
N ILE A 207 -14.18 -6.35 4.93
CA ILE A 207 -13.60 -5.10 5.45
C ILE A 207 -14.17 -4.79 6.84
N ASN A 208 -15.49 -4.93 7.04
CA ASN A 208 -16.13 -4.70 8.33
C ASN A 208 -15.62 -5.68 9.41
N GLU A 209 -15.48 -6.97 9.08
CA GLU A 209 -14.96 -8.00 9.98
C GLU A 209 -13.50 -7.69 10.40
N TRP A 210 -12.64 -7.40 9.43
CA TRP A 210 -11.22 -7.16 9.70
C TRP A 210 -10.98 -5.83 10.41
N ALA A 211 -11.78 -4.80 10.08
CA ALA A 211 -11.77 -3.54 10.82
C ALA A 211 -12.20 -3.73 12.27
N ALA A 212 -13.28 -4.50 12.50
CA ALA A 212 -13.75 -4.80 13.86
C ALA A 212 -12.69 -5.57 14.66
N ALA A 213 -12.01 -6.57 14.06
CA ALA A 213 -10.94 -7.32 14.71
C ALA A 213 -9.77 -6.41 15.11
N ALA A 214 -9.35 -5.52 14.25
CA ALA A 214 -8.31 -4.54 14.54
C ALA A 214 -8.73 -3.56 15.66
N LYS A 215 -9.91 -2.99 15.56
CA LYS A 215 -10.43 -2.03 16.55
C LYS A 215 -10.73 -2.66 17.91
N ALA A 216 -10.98 -3.96 17.98
CA ALA A 216 -11.06 -4.70 19.24
C ALA A 216 -9.71 -4.78 19.96
N VAL A 217 -8.58 -4.75 19.24
CA VAL A 217 -7.24 -4.69 19.82
C VAL A 217 -6.88 -3.26 20.22
N ARG A 218 -7.14 -2.29 19.34
CA ARG A 218 -6.90 -0.87 19.58
C ARG A 218 -7.91 -0.01 18.82
N GLU A 219 -8.77 0.69 19.56
CA GLU A 219 -9.91 1.44 19.04
C GLU A 219 -9.51 2.53 18.03
N ASP A 220 -8.38 3.21 18.25
CA ASP A 220 -7.90 4.33 17.43
C ASP A 220 -7.07 3.92 16.20
N VAL A 221 -6.97 2.61 15.88
CA VAL A 221 -6.33 2.17 14.64
C VAL A 221 -7.12 2.65 13.42
N ILE A 222 -6.41 3.19 12.45
CA ILE A 222 -7.00 3.68 11.20
C ILE A 222 -7.19 2.52 10.22
N VAL A 223 -8.24 2.55 9.41
CA VAL A 223 -8.55 1.50 8.43
C VAL A 223 -8.69 2.12 7.04
N LEU A 224 -7.90 1.66 6.06
CA LEU A 224 -7.98 2.10 4.67
C LEU A 224 -8.24 0.89 3.76
N CYS A 225 -9.32 0.90 2.98
CA CYS A 225 -9.60 -0.19 2.04
C CYS A 225 -8.67 -0.18 0.82
N HIS A 226 -8.39 -1.36 0.25
CA HIS A 226 -7.45 -1.50 -0.87
C HIS A 226 -7.78 -2.67 -1.80
N GLY A 227 -7.60 -2.43 -3.10
CA GLY A 227 -7.40 -3.48 -4.09
C GLY A 227 -8.64 -4.21 -4.57
N GLY A 228 -8.43 -5.24 -5.38
CA GLY A 228 -9.51 -6.02 -5.99
C GLY A 228 -10.43 -5.16 -6.87
N PRO A 229 -11.74 -5.26 -6.67
CA PRO A 229 -12.73 -4.50 -7.43
C PRO A 229 -12.81 -3.02 -7.03
N ILE A 230 -12.10 -2.60 -5.96
CA ILE A 230 -12.04 -1.20 -5.54
C ILE A 230 -11.02 -0.48 -6.43
N SER A 231 -11.40 -0.13 -7.64
CA SER A 231 -10.50 0.37 -8.68
C SER A 231 -10.76 1.80 -9.12
N THR A 232 -11.90 2.36 -8.76
CA THR A 232 -12.33 3.73 -9.07
C THR A 232 -12.70 4.52 -7.83
N PRO A 233 -12.77 5.86 -7.89
CA PRO A 233 -13.29 6.67 -6.78
C PRO A 233 -14.71 6.28 -6.37
N GLN A 234 -15.55 5.85 -7.32
CA GLN A 234 -16.93 5.42 -7.06
C GLN A 234 -16.95 4.11 -6.27
N ASP A 235 -16.07 3.16 -6.57
CA ASP A 235 -15.94 1.91 -5.82
C ASP A 235 -15.48 2.19 -4.38
N ALA A 236 -14.49 3.07 -4.21
CA ALA A 236 -14.01 3.48 -2.90
C ALA A 236 -15.11 4.19 -2.08
N GLN A 237 -15.89 5.06 -2.72
CA GLN A 237 -17.05 5.69 -2.08
C GLN A 237 -18.08 4.66 -1.62
N TYR A 238 -18.41 3.68 -2.49
CA TYR A 238 -19.32 2.60 -2.12
C TYR A 238 -18.86 1.82 -0.88
N ILE A 239 -17.56 1.50 -0.78
CA ILE A 239 -17.00 0.84 0.40
C ILE A 239 -17.12 1.73 1.64
N MET A 240 -16.74 3.00 1.57
CA MET A 240 -16.84 3.93 2.71
C MET A 240 -18.30 4.14 3.17
N ASP A 241 -19.26 4.15 2.26
CA ASP A 241 -20.69 4.28 2.58
C ASP A 241 -21.25 3.04 3.31
N ASN A 242 -20.65 1.85 3.10
CA ASN A 242 -21.11 0.58 3.67
C ASN A 242 -20.16 0.01 4.76
N CYS A 243 -19.03 0.65 5.00
CA CYS A 243 -18.04 0.24 6.01
C CYS A 243 -17.75 1.42 6.96
N PRO A 244 -18.55 1.62 8.02
CA PRO A 244 -18.46 2.81 8.88
C PRO A 244 -17.13 2.93 9.66
N GLN A 245 -16.34 1.86 9.72
CA GLN A 245 -15.02 1.85 10.35
C GLN A 245 -13.88 2.04 9.34
N CYS A 246 -14.19 2.21 8.04
CA CYS A 246 -13.22 2.50 7.01
C CYS A 246 -13.01 4.02 6.90
N ASP A 247 -11.79 4.47 7.13
CA ASP A 247 -11.42 5.89 7.22
C ASP A 247 -10.92 6.45 5.87
N GLY A 248 -10.84 5.62 4.81
CA GLY A 248 -10.39 6.06 3.51
C GLY A 248 -9.94 4.93 2.58
N PHE A 249 -9.17 5.29 1.57
CA PHE A 249 -8.74 4.40 0.49
C PHE A 249 -7.23 4.43 0.30
N TYR A 250 -6.65 3.26 0.05
CA TYR A 250 -5.23 3.12 -0.31
C TYR A 250 -5.16 2.50 -1.71
N GLY A 251 -4.82 3.30 -2.73
CA GLY A 251 -4.71 2.84 -4.12
C GLY A 251 -3.28 2.49 -4.52
N ALA A 252 -3.13 1.69 -5.56
CA ALA A 252 -1.84 1.46 -6.21
C ALA A 252 -2.02 1.52 -7.72
N SER A 253 -2.42 0.43 -8.36
CA SER A 253 -2.74 0.42 -9.81
C SER A 253 -3.86 1.40 -10.19
N SER A 254 -4.82 1.61 -9.30
CA SER A 254 -5.93 2.55 -9.47
C SER A 254 -5.46 4.02 -9.49
N MET A 255 -4.42 4.35 -8.74
CA MET A 255 -3.88 5.72 -8.64
C MET A 255 -2.86 6.03 -9.73
N GLU A 256 -2.14 5.05 -10.23
CA GLU A 256 -1.01 5.25 -11.11
C GLU A 256 -1.20 4.61 -12.49
N ARG A 257 -1.32 3.28 -12.56
CA ARG A 257 -1.33 2.53 -13.81
C ARG A 257 -2.56 2.82 -14.65
N LEU A 258 -3.75 2.70 -14.09
CA LEU A 258 -5.00 2.89 -14.83
C LEU A 258 -5.12 4.30 -15.45
N PRO A 259 -4.88 5.39 -14.71
CA PRO A 259 -4.87 6.73 -15.31
C PRO A 259 -3.80 6.89 -16.40
N THR A 260 -2.61 6.32 -16.21
CA THR A 260 -1.52 6.39 -17.19
C THR A 260 -1.87 5.66 -18.48
N GLU A 261 -2.39 4.42 -18.39
CA GLU A 261 -2.85 3.64 -19.57
C GLU A 261 -3.88 4.41 -20.39
N ILE A 262 -4.89 4.97 -19.70
CA ILE A 262 -5.98 5.71 -20.36
C ILE A 262 -5.44 6.99 -21.03
N ALA A 263 -4.78 7.84 -20.26
CA ALA A 263 -4.35 9.16 -20.74
C ALA A 263 -3.35 9.07 -21.90
N LEU A 264 -2.34 8.19 -21.80
CA LEU A 264 -1.35 8.04 -22.88
C LEU A 264 -1.96 7.43 -24.13
N THR A 265 -2.81 6.42 -23.99
CA THR A 265 -3.47 5.77 -25.13
C THR A 265 -4.37 6.75 -25.87
N ASP A 266 -5.21 7.49 -25.15
CA ASP A 266 -6.17 8.40 -25.77
C ASP A 266 -5.48 9.62 -26.38
N THR A 267 -4.48 10.18 -25.73
CA THR A 267 -3.66 11.27 -26.30
C THR A 267 -2.96 10.82 -27.58
N THR A 268 -2.39 9.61 -27.60
CA THR A 268 -1.75 9.07 -28.80
C THR A 268 -2.74 8.91 -29.95
N LYS A 269 -3.94 8.39 -29.71
CA LYS A 269 -5.01 8.31 -30.71
C LYS A 269 -5.37 9.68 -31.27
N GLN A 270 -5.48 10.72 -30.42
CA GLN A 270 -5.77 12.09 -30.86
C GLN A 270 -4.69 12.62 -31.81
N PHE A 271 -3.40 12.43 -31.49
CA PHE A 271 -2.31 12.78 -32.40
C PHE A 271 -2.34 12.01 -33.71
N LYS A 272 -2.71 10.72 -33.69
CA LYS A 272 -2.82 9.90 -34.91
C LYS A 272 -3.98 10.32 -35.82
N ASN A 273 -4.97 11.00 -35.29
CA ASN A 273 -6.11 11.52 -36.07
C ASN A 273 -5.86 12.88 -36.71
N ILE A 274 -4.67 13.48 -36.57
CA ILE A 274 -4.31 14.71 -37.28
C ILE A 274 -4.24 14.42 -38.77
N THR A 275 -4.96 15.23 -39.55
CA THR A 275 -4.94 15.17 -41.01
C THR A 275 -3.96 16.20 -41.56
N ARG A 276 -3.36 15.89 -42.73
CA ARG A 276 -2.50 16.81 -43.48
C ARG A 276 -3.32 17.55 -44.55
#